data_8d4c4eeb694edc0ab2bb13880f2518f6
#
_entry.id   8d4c4eeb694edc0ab2bb13880f2518f6
#
_cell.length_a   1.000
_cell.length_b   1.000
_cell.length_c   1.000
_cell.angle_alpha   90.00
_cell.angle_beta   90.00
_cell.angle_gamma   90.00
#
_symmetry.space_group_name_H-M   'P 1'
#
loop_
_entity.id
_entity.type
_entity.pdbx_description
1 polymer ?
#
loop_
_entity_poly.entity_id
_entity_poly.type
_entity_poly.pdbx_seq_one_letter_code
_entity_poly.pdbx_strand_id
1 'polypeptide(L)'
;MAERTEGSTQIAATPEDVMAVLTDFDAYPKWAGIKKVEVKRKDSKGRGSEVYMEVAQMGVEAKYTLAYKYAAKDGGMSWTTKSASGAVRDIKGEYSLEPSGDGTKVTYRTTLDLAIPLPGFMKRQAEKQIVNTALGGLKKRVESKS
;
A
#
# COMPACT_ATOMS: atom_id res chain seq x y z
N MET A 1 9.52 -17.49 9.17
CA MET A 1 8.24 -16.76 9.17
C MET A 1 8.51 -15.28 9.08
N ALA A 2 7.91 -14.60 8.10
CA ALA A 2 8.12 -13.17 7.93
C ALA A 2 7.39 -12.39 9.03
N GLU A 3 8.10 -11.45 9.64
CA GLU A 3 7.51 -10.56 10.63
C GLU A 3 6.71 -9.46 9.94
N ARG A 4 5.61 -9.05 10.56
CA ARG A 4 4.80 -7.97 10.05
C ARG A 4 5.38 -6.63 10.50
N THR A 5 5.59 -5.72 9.57
CA THR A 5 6.01 -4.35 9.87
C THR A 5 4.80 -3.44 9.87
N GLU A 6 4.71 -2.57 10.86
CA GLU A 6 3.55 -1.73 11.07
C GLU A 6 3.95 -0.29 11.33
N GLY A 7 3.16 0.65 10.82
CA GLY A 7 3.28 2.05 11.13
C GLY A 7 1.92 2.73 11.05
N SER A 8 1.81 3.91 11.64
CA SER A 8 0.56 4.67 11.59
C SER A 8 0.84 6.16 11.49
N THR A 9 -0.18 6.89 11.01
CA THR A 9 -0.11 8.35 10.93
C THR A 9 -1.52 8.92 11.06
N GLN A 10 -1.59 10.17 11.48
CA GLN A 10 -2.84 10.92 11.56
C GLN A 10 -2.96 11.79 10.32
N ILE A 11 -4.08 11.70 9.62
CA ILE A 11 -4.35 12.48 8.41
C ILE A 11 -5.54 13.40 8.67
N ALA A 12 -5.40 14.68 8.28
CA ALA A 12 -6.43 15.69 8.49
C ALA A 12 -7.51 15.61 7.38
N ALA A 13 -8.21 14.49 7.33
CA ALA A 13 -9.28 14.23 6.37
C ALA A 13 -10.14 13.08 6.88
N THR A 14 -11.35 12.96 6.34
CA THR A 14 -12.26 11.87 6.72
C THR A 14 -11.79 10.53 6.17
N PRO A 15 -12.20 9.39 6.77
CA PRO A 15 -11.91 8.08 6.18
C PRO A 15 -12.37 7.95 4.73
N GLU A 16 -13.48 8.56 4.38
CA GLU A 16 -13.97 8.58 2.99
C GLU A 16 -12.97 9.24 2.06
N ASP A 17 -12.43 10.40 2.45
CA ASP A 17 -11.46 11.13 1.64
C ASP A 17 -10.15 10.35 1.51
N VAL A 18 -9.72 9.68 2.59
CA VAL A 18 -8.52 8.84 2.56
C VAL A 18 -8.73 7.66 1.61
N MET A 19 -9.89 7.01 1.70
CA MET A 19 -10.20 5.88 0.80
C MET A 19 -10.29 6.32 -0.66
N ALA A 20 -10.75 7.52 -0.92
CA ALA A 20 -10.79 8.03 -2.30
C ALA A 20 -9.39 8.09 -2.92
N VAL A 21 -8.37 8.45 -2.13
CA VAL A 21 -6.98 8.45 -2.59
C VAL A 21 -6.45 7.02 -2.70
N LEU A 22 -6.74 6.16 -1.71
CA LEU A 22 -6.26 4.77 -1.71
C LEU A 22 -6.82 3.94 -2.86
N THR A 23 -8.02 4.24 -3.32
CA THR A 23 -8.65 3.51 -4.44
C THR A 23 -8.35 4.12 -5.80
N ASP A 24 -7.72 5.30 -5.83
CA ASP A 24 -7.30 5.93 -7.07
C ASP A 24 -5.92 5.39 -7.49
N PHE A 25 -5.91 4.16 -7.97
CA PHE A 25 -4.66 3.45 -8.30
C PHE A 25 -3.87 4.14 -9.42
N ASP A 26 -4.53 4.78 -10.36
CA ASP A 26 -3.85 5.43 -11.48
C ASP A 26 -2.93 6.57 -11.01
N ALA A 27 -3.18 7.13 -9.84
CA ALA A 27 -2.36 8.20 -9.27
C ALA A 27 -1.20 7.67 -8.41
N TYR A 28 -1.10 6.37 -8.16
CA TYR A 28 -0.06 5.81 -7.31
C TYR A 28 1.37 6.20 -7.72
N PRO A 29 1.72 6.28 -9.01
CA PRO A 29 3.06 6.74 -9.36
C PRO A 29 3.41 8.13 -8.84
N LYS A 30 2.42 8.94 -8.51
CA LYS A 30 2.63 10.30 -8.02
C LYS A 30 2.96 10.37 -6.53
N TRP A 31 2.57 9.37 -5.74
CA TRP A 31 2.76 9.45 -4.29
C TRP A 31 3.22 8.17 -3.59
N ALA A 32 3.01 7.00 -4.20
CA ALA A 32 3.18 5.72 -3.50
C ALA A 32 4.51 5.02 -3.80
N GLY A 33 5.40 5.66 -4.56
CA GLY A 33 6.67 5.05 -4.92
C GLY A 33 6.55 3.92 -5.94
N ILE A 34 5.44 3.89 -6.68
CA ILE A 34 5.17 2.90 -7.71
C ILE A 34 5.56 3.49 -9.07
N LYS A 35 6.30 2.70 -9.87
CA LYS A 35 6.75 3.14 -11.19
C LYS A 35 5.63 3.07 -12.22
N LYS A 36 4.84 1.99 -12.18
CA LYS A 36 3.74 1.76 -13.10
C LYS A 36 2.62 1.03 -12.39
N VAL A 37 1.38 1.35 -12.72
CA VAL A 37 0.20 0.69 -12.16
C VAL A 37 -0.82 0.45 -13.26
N GLU A 38 -1.50 -0.68 -13.19
CA GLU A 38 -2.58 -1.00 -14.12
C GLU A 38 -3.66 -1.80 -13.38
N VAL A 39 -4.88 -1.28 -13.38
CA VAL A 39 -6.01 -1.98 -12.77
C VAL A 39 -6.49 -3.05 -13.76
N LYS A 40 -6.32 -4.32 -13.39
CA LYS A 40 -6.66 -5.46 -14.24
C LYS A 40 -8.12 -5.86 -14.13
N ARG A 41 -8.69 -5.76 -12.94
CA ARG A 41 -10.09 -6.08 -12.67
C ARG A 41 -10.67 -5.11 -11.66
N LYS A 42 -11.98 -4.90 -11.75
CA LYS A 42 -12.72 -4.06 -10.80
C LYS A 42 -13.83 -4.88 -10.14
N ASP A 43 -14.19 -4.50 -8.92
CA ASP A 43 -15.29 -5.13 -8.22
C ASP A 43 -16.63 -4.50 -8.67
N SER A 44 -17.73 -4.93 -8.05
CA SER A 44 -19.07 -4.46 -8.39
C SER A 44 -19.26 -2.96 -8.13
N LYS A 45 -18.42 -2.35 -7.30
CA LYS A 45 -18.46 -0.92 -6.98
C LYS A 45 -17.46 -0.11 -7.81
N GLY A 46 -16.80 -0.72 -8.77
CA GLY A 46 -15.84 -0.05 -9.63
C GLY A 46 -14.45 0.13 -9.04
N ARG A 47 -14.17 -0.47 -7.89
CA ARG A 47 -12.85 -0.40 -7.25
C ARG A 47 -11.93 -1.48 -7.79
N GLY A 48 -10.63 -1.22 -7.83
CA GLY A 48 -9.67 -2.21 -8.29
C GLY A 48 -9.66 -3.45 -7.41
N SER A 49 -9.95 -4.61 -7.98
CA SER A 49 -9.89 -5.89 -7.28
C SER A 49 -8.63 -6.67 -7.63
N GLU A 50 -8.05 -6.45 -8.79
CA GLU A 50 -6.74 -6.96 -9.18
C GLU A 50 -5.95 -5.82 -9.81
N VAL A 51 -4.79 -5.52 -9.25
CA VAL A 51 -3.98 -4.39 -9.68
C VAL A 51 -2.54 -4.83 -9.91
N TYR A 52 -2.03 -4.55 -11.10
CA TYR A 52 -0.64 -4.83 -11.46
C TYR A 52 0.21 -3.60 -11.14
N MET A 53 1.37 -3.84 -10.54
CA MET A 53 2.30 -2.76 -10.18
C MET A 53 3.74 -3.13 -10.52
N GLU A 54 4.51 -2.11 -10.91
CA GLU A 54 5.97 -2.22 -11.09
C GLU A 54 6.65 -1.24 -10.16
N VAL A 55 7.64 -1.70 -9.44
CA VAL A 55 8.45 -0.86 -8.56
C VAL A 55 9.93 -1.00 -8.93
N ALA A 56 10.66 0.11 -8.78
CA ALA A 56 12.10 0.13 -8.98
C ALA A 56 12.68 1.08 -7.94
N GLN A 57 13.33 0.54 -6.90
CA GLN A 57 13.89 1.33 -5.83
C GLN A 57 15.22 0.71 -5.39
N MET A 58 16.19 1.57 -5.13
CA MET A 58 17.50 1.15 -4.61
C MET A 58 18.17 0.09 -5.49
N GLY A 59 18.01 0.21 -6.82
CA GLY A 59 18.58 -0.74 -7.77
C GLY A 59 17.85 -2.07 -7.84
N VAL A 60 16.70 -2.19 -7.18
CA VAL A 60 15.91 -3.43 -7.13
C VAL A 60 14.61 -3.21 -7.88
N GLU A 61 14.27 -4.14 -8.76
CA GLU A 61 13.04 -4.08 -9.54
C GLU A 61 12.11 -5.25 -9.17
N ALA A 62 10.83 -4.97 -9.11
CA ALA A 62 9.83 -5.99 -8.87
C ALA A 62 8.55 -5.67 -9.64
N LYS A 63 7.86 -6.73 -10.05
CA LYS A 63 6.55 -6.64 -10.73
C LYS A 63 5.62 -7.60 -10.02
N TYR A 64 4.41 -7.15 -9.71
CA TYR A 64 3.46 -8.01 -9.00
C TYR A 64 2.03 -7.59 -9.30
N THR A 65 1.12 -8.55 -9.16
CA THR A 65 -0.31 -8.31 -9.22
C THR A 65 -0.89 -8.65 -7.86
N LEU A 66 -1.62 -7.71 -7.30
CA LEU A 66 -2.24 -7.85 -5.98
C LEU A 66 -3.74 -8.00 -6.10
N ALA A 67 -4.30 -8.88 -5.27
CA ALA A 67 -5.75 -9.03 -5.12
C ALA A 67 -6.19 -8.20 -3.92
N TYR A 68 -7.11 -7.28 -4.13
CA TYR A 68 -7.58 -6.34 -3.12
C TYR A 68 -8.93 -6.71 -2.57
N LYS A 69 -9.11 -6.49 -1.26
CA LYS A 69 -10.39 -6.58 -0.57
C LYS A 69 -10.61 -5.31 0.21
N TYR A 70 -11.85 -4.88 0.33
CA TYR A 70 -12.20 -3.62 0.95
C TYR A 70 -13.07 -3.84 2.18
N ALA A 71 -12.73 -3.15 3.27
CA ALA A 71 -13.52 -3.19 4.49
C ALA A 71 -14.77 -2.31 4.35
N ALA A 72 -15.80 -2.65 5.11
CA ALA A 72 -17.04 -1.87 5.10
C ALA A 72 -16.82 -0.49 5.72
N LYS A 73 -17.63 0.48 5.34
CA LYS A 73 -17.68 1.83 5.94
C LYS A 73 -16.33 2.57 5.86
N ASP A 74 -15.62 2.39 4.74
CA ASP A 74 -14.32 3.03 4.55
C ASP A 74 -13.31 2.69 5.64
N GLY A 75 -13.39 1.47 6.15
CA GLY A 75 -12.48 0.99 7.21
C GLY A 75 -11.12 0.56 6.73
N GLY A 76 -10.85 0.62 5.43
CA GLY A 76 -9.56 0.29 4.87
C GLY A 76 -9.63 -0.72 3.74
N MET A 77 -8.46 -1.26 3.41
CA MET A 77 -8.35 -2.28 2.37
C MET A 77 -7.17 -3.20 2.68
N SER A 78 -7.22 -4.41 2.13
CA SER A 78 -6.14 -5.37 2.28
C SER A 78 -5.81 -5.99 0.92
N TRP A 79 -4.62 -6.59 0.84
CA TRP A 79 -4.19 -7.22 -0.40
C TRP A 79 -3.36 -8.46 -0.11
N THR A 80 -3.41 -9.39 -1.08
CA THR A 80 -2.55 -10.56 -1.11
C THR A 80 -1.95 -10.65 -2.52
N THR A 81 -0.84 -11.35 -2.64
CA THR A 81 -0.18 -11.50 -3.94
C THR A 81 -0.90 -12.54 -4.79
N LYS A 82 -1.26 -12.15 -6.01
CA LYS A 82 -1.75 -13.08 -7.01
C LYS A 82 -0.58 -13.62 -7.84
N SER A 83 0.35 -12.74 -8.21
CA SER A 83 1.58 -13.13 -8.91
C SER A 83 2.66 -12.11 -8.59
N ALA A 84 3.92 -12.55 -8.64
CA ALA A 84 5.06 -11.68 -8.39
C ALA A 84 6.29 -12.18 -9.14
N SER A 85 7.17 -11.24 -9.53
CA SER A 85 8.44 -11.57 -10.18
C SER A 85 9.48 -10.52 -9.81
N GLY A 86 10.74 -10.81 -10.13
CA GLY A 86 11.84 -9.94 -9.74
C GLY A 86 12.23 -10.16 -8.30
N ALA A 87 12.51 -9.09 -7.58
CA ALA A 87 13.03 -9.16 -6.23
C ALA A 87 11.99 -9.52 -5.16
N VAL A 88 10.70 -9.48 -5.49
CA VAL A 88 9.62 -9.77 -4.54
C VAL A 88 8.95 -11.09 -4.92
N ARG A 89 8.80 -11.97 -3.93
CA ARG A 89 8.10 -13.23 -4.07
C ARG A 89 6.66 -13.13 -3.58
N ASP A 90 6.47 -12.41 -2.48
CA ASP A 90 5.15 -12.24 -1.88
C ASP A 90 5.10 -10.92 -1.13
N ILE A 91 3.99 -10.21 -1.25
CA ILE A 91 3.74 -9.00 -0.48
C ILE A 91 2.27 -8.99 -0.05
N LYS A 92 2.05 -8.91 1.26
CA LYS A 92 0.72 -8.87 1.86
C LYS A 92 0.65 -7.63 2.73
N GLY A 93 -0.52 -7.04 2.82
CA GLY A 93 -0.65 -5.89 3.68
C GLY A 93 -2.08 -5.41 3.80
N GLU A 94 -2.22 -4.36 4.59
CA GLU A 94 -3.52 -3.72 4.79
C GLU A 94 -3.35 -2.28 5.24
N TYR A 95 -4.34 -1.48 4.90
CA TYR A 95 -4.58 -0.17 5.52
C TYR A 95 -5.80 -0.32 6.40
N SER A 96 -5.69 0.14 7.65
CA SER A 96 -6.79 0.20 8.60
C SER A 96 -7.07 1.66 8.91
N LEU A 97 -8.31 2.09 8.74
CA LEU A 97 -8.69 3.48 8.91
C LEU A 97 -9.69 3.60 10.06
N GLU A 98 -9.41 4.53 10.99
CA GLU A 98 -10.28 4.81 12.12
C GLU A 98 -10.49 6.31 12.25
N PRO A 99 -11.73 6.79 12.43
CA PRO A 99 -11.94 8.19 12.77
C PRO A 99 -11.16 8.54 14.03
N SER A 100 -10.48 9.69 14.03
CA SER A 100 -9.65 10.10 15.16
C SER A 100 -9.64 11.62 15.22
N GLY A 101 -10.28 12.20 16.24
CA GLY A 101 -10.44 13.65 16.33
C GLY A 101 -11.14 14.18 15.09
N ASP A 102 -10.56 15.18 14.44
CA ASP A 102 -11.10 15.78 13.22
C ASP A 102 -10.60 15.10 11.95
N GLY A 103 -9.91 13.98 12.09
CA GLY A 103 -9.32 13.31 10.93
C GLY A 103 -9.41 11.81 11.04
N THR A 104 -8.40 11.15 10.48
CA THR A 104 -8.34 9.70 10.38
C THR A 104 -6.98 9.19 10.84
N LYS A 105 -6.98 8.18 11.71
CA LYS A 105 -5.78 7.43 12.01
C LYS A 105 -5.66 6.31 10.99
N VAL A 106 -4.56 6.31 10.24
CA VAL A 106 -4.28 5.29 9.23
C VAL A 106 -3.16 4.40 9.75
N THR A 107 -3.41 3.11 9.81
CA THR A 107 -2.40 2.11 10.16
C THR A 107 -2.11 1.27 8.92
N TYR A 108 -0.84 1.12 8.60
CA TYR A 108 -0.36 0.31 7.48
C TYR A 108 0.42 -0.87 8.04
N ARG A 109 0.06 -2.06 7.62
CA ARG A 109 0.76 -3.29 8.01
C ARG A 109 1.20 -4.02 6.76
N THR A 110 2.44 -4.48 6.72
CA THR A 110 2.95 -5.19 5.55
C THR A 110 3.85 -6.35 5.96
N THR A 111 3.80 -7.41 5.16
CA THR A 111 4.71 -8.55 5.24
C THR A 111 5.31 -8.72 3.85
N LEU A 112 6.62 -8.78 3.77
CA LEU A 112 7.35 -8.86 2.51
C LEU A 112 8.22 -10.11 2.48
N ASP A 113 8.08 -10.91 1.42
CA ASP A 113 8.95 -12.06 1.17
C ASP A 113 9.75 -11.74 -0.09
N LEU A 114 11.07 -11.66 0.07
CA LEU A 114 11.97 -11.32 -1.02
C LEU A 114 12.52 -12.57 -1.69
N ALA A 115 12.66 -12.49 -3.01
CA ALA A 115 13.26 -13.57 -3.81
C ALA A 115 14.78 -13.56 -3.72
N ILE A 116 15.37 -12.48 -3.21
CA ILE A 116 16.81 -12.34 -3.02
C ILE A 116 17.16 -12.51 -1.55
N PRO A 117 18.30 -13.16 -1.24
CA PRO A 117 18.70 -13.33 0.16
C PRO A 117 19.20 -12.00 0.74
N LEU A 118 18.58 -11.56 1.82
CA LEU A 118 19.03 -10.37 2.55
C LEU A 118 19.15 -10.71 4.03
N PRO A 119 20.15 -10.14 4.74
CA PRO A 119 20.17 -10.23 6.19
C PRO A 119 18.88 -9.67 6.78
N GLY A 120 18.45 -10.22 7.91
CA GLY A 120 17.18 -9.84 8.54
C GLY A 120 17.05 -8.34 8.80
N PHE A 121 18.16 -7.69 9.20
CA PHE A 121 18.10 -6.24 9.48
C PHE A 121 17.85 -5.42 8.20
N MET A 122 18.37 -5.85 7.07
CA MET A 122 18.13 -5.15 5.79
C MET A 122 16.70 -5.35 5.31
N LYS A 123 16.15 -6.54 5.51
CA LYS A 123 14.77 -6.83 5.18
C LYS A 123 13.82 -5.95 6.00
N ARG A 124 14.06 -5.86 7.31
CA ARG A 124 13.25 -5.01 8.19
C ARG A 124 13.35 -3.55 7.81
N GLN A 125 14.55 -3.10 7.42
CA GLN A 125 14.74 -1.71 6.99
C GLN A 125 13.98 -1.42 5.70
N ALA A 126 13.98 -2.36 4.75
CA ALA A 126 13.22 -2.22 3.52
C ALA A 126 11.71 -2.14 3.81
N GLU A 127 11.21 -2.99 4.70
CA GLU A 127 9.79 -2.96 5.08
C GLU A 127 9.42 -1.64 5.77
N LYS A 128 10.27 -1.14 6.66
CA LYS A 128 10.04 0.16 7.32
C LYS A 128 10.01 1.29 6.31
N GLN A 129 10.90 1.25 5.31
CA GLN A 129 10.93 2.28 4.29
C GLN A 129 9.65 2.25 3.44
N ILE A 130 9.15 1.06 3.11
CA ILE A 130 7.88 0.91 2.39
C ILE A 130 6.74 1.53 3.21
N VAL A 131 6.66 1.20 4.50
CA VAL A 131 5.64 1.74 5.39
C VAL A 131 5.73 3.27 5.46
N ASN A 132 6.93 3.80 5.68
CA ASN A 132 7.12 5.25 5.81
C ASN A 132 6.81 5.99 4.51
N THR A 133 7.22 5.44 3.37
CA THR A 133 6.92 6.03 2.06
C THR A 133 5.43 6.03 1.79
N ALA A 134 4.77 4.91 2.08
CA ALA A 134 3.33 4.80 1.86
C ALA A 134 2.54 5.76 2.75
N LEU A 135 2.83 5.79 4.05
CA LEU A 135 2.11 6.66 4.99
C LEU A 135 2.41 8.13 4.75
N GLY A 136 3.67 8.49 4.56
CA GLY A 136 4.06 9.88 4.31
C GLY A 136 3.49 10.40 3.00
N GLY A 137 3.57 9.60 1.95
CA GLY A 137 3.01 9.94 0.64
C GLY A 137 1.49 10.06 0.68
N LEU A 138 0.83 9.12 1.35
CA LEU A 138 -0.62 9.14 1.50
C LEU A 138 -1.08 10.40 2.23
N LYS A 139 -0.45 10.70 3.38
CA LYS A 139 -0.79 11.89 4.16
C LYS A 139 -0.65 13.15 3.33
N LYS A 140 0.48 13.31 2.67
CA LYS A 140 0.75 14.47 1.84
C LYS A 140 -0.26 14.58 0.69
N ARG A 141 -0.58 13.47 0.04
CA ARG A 141 -1.51 13.46 -1.10
C ARG A 141 -2.92 13.82 -0.66
N VAL A 142 -3.40 13.21 0.43
CA VAL A 142 -4.75 13.46 0.94
C VAL A 142 -4.89 14.91 1.40
N GLU A 143 -3.93 15.40 2.20
CA GLU A 143 -4.00 16.75 2.75
C GLU A 143 -3.84 17.82 1.68
N SER A 144 -3.16 17.53 0.57
CA SER A 144 -3.03 18.48 -0.53
C SER A 144 -4.30 18.63 -1.35
N LYS A 145 -5.22 17.66 -1.26
CA LYS A 145 -6.47 17.67 -1.98
C LYS A 145 -7.64 18.32 -1.21
N SER A 146 -7.43 18.52 0.09
CA SER A 146 -8.47 19.10 0.94
C SER A 146 -8.45 20.62 0.96
#